data_7d4fb0d2629ca52c6ef47a737a0180db
#
_entry.id   7d4fb0d2629ca52c6ef47a737a0180db
#
_cell.length_a   1.000
_cell.length_b   1.000
_cell.length_c   1.000
_cell.angle_alpha   90.00
_cell.angle_beta   90.00
_cell.angle_gamma   90.00
#
_symmetry.space_group_name_H-M   'P 1'
#
loop_
_entity.id
_entity.type
_entity.pdbx_description
1 polymer ?
#
loop_
_entity_poly.entity_id
_entity_poly.type
_entity_poly.pdbx_seq_one_letter_code
_entity_poly.pdbx_strand_id
1 'polypeptide(L)'
;MSTKKRILFIANEMSPYLEMTEFAEIVNKLAVKSNDTGMEVRCIMPRFGLINERRHRLHEVVRLSGINVSIDGDDYPLVIKVASLPNARLQIYFLDNEDYFKRKTLFHDENEKWFDDNALRTVLFCKGALETVKKFGWPPDIIHCSGWMTGLIPMYIKCAYKKEPVFSNCKVIYTIGQNTYKEKMGKEFTKLATINANIKDCDIEVYSDGTNTAMFRGGATYADAITFGAEKVDKKLADEFSKVKGKPVLAFNAESDLTDYLQMYTDLSDK
;
A
#
# COMPACT_ATOMS: atom_id res chain seq x y z
N MET A 1 -12.28 4.63 -28.81
CA MET A 1 -12.08 5.41 -27.57
C MET A 1 -10.95 4.72 -26.80
N SER A 2 -9.84 5.41 -26.54
CA SER A 2 -8.79 4.86 -25.68
C SER A 2 -9.38 4.59 -24.30
N THR A 3 -9.23 3.40 -23.76
CA THR A 3 -9.64 3.08 -22.40
C THR A 3 -8.81 3.91 -21.43
N LYS A 4 -9.46 4.59 -20.47
CA LYS A 4 -8.75 5.37 -19.45
C LYS A 4 -7.84 4.45 -18.63
N LYS A 5 -6.61 4.88 -18.38
CA LYS A 5 -5.70 4.17 -17.49
C LYS A 5 -6.22 4.19 -16.06
N ARG A 6 -6.14 3.06 -15.38
CA ARG A 6 -6.65 2.84 -14.02
C ARG A 6 -5.50 2.76 -13.04
N ILE A 7 -5.43 3.73 -12.15
CA ILE A 7 -4.38 3.84 -11.14
C ILE A 7 -4.97 3.59 -9.76
N LEU A 8 -4.43 2.62 -9.05
CA LEU A 8 -4.77 2.33 -7.67
C LEU A 8 -3.60 2.73 -6.75
N PHE A 9 -3.85 3.67 -5.86
CA PHE A 9 -2.94 3.96 -4.77
C PHE A 9 -3.29 3.10 -3.56
N ILE A 10 -2.31 2.40 -2.99
CA ILE A 10 -2.44 1.70 -1.70
C ILE A 10 -1.39 2.28 -0.77
N ALA A 11 -1.84 2.95 0.29
CA ALA A 11 -0.96 3.67 1.19
C ALA A 11 -1.39 3.50 2.66
N ASN A 12 -0.44 3.55 3.57
CA ASN A 12 -0.76 3.56 5.00
C ASN A 12 -1.03 4.96 5.54
N GLU A 13 -0.81 5.98 4.74
CA GLU A 13 -1.10 7.39 5.03
C GLU A 13 -1.48 8.16 3.76
N MET A 14 -2.31 9.18 3.91
CA MET A 14 -2.67 10.12 2.86
C MET A 14 -3.30 11.37 3.49
N SER A 15 -2.83 12.56 3.11
CA SER A 15 -3.47 13.82 3.50
C SER A 15 -4.86 13.94 2.86
N PRO A 16 -5.85 14.51 3.54
CA PRO A 16 -5.84 15.08 4.88
C PRO A 16 -6.30 14.10 5.98
N TYR A 17 -6.30 12.81 5.73
CA TYR A 17 -6.85 11.79 6.63
C TYR A 17 -5.86 11.39 7.73
N LEU A 18 -4.62 11.12 7.32
CA LEU A 18 -3.52 10.73 8.20
C LEU A 18 -2.19 11.15 7.58
N GLU A 19 -1.36 11.82 8.37
CA GLU A 19 -0.05 12.32 7.96
C GLU A 19 0.98 11.87 8.99
N MET A 20 1.78 10.87 8.63
CA MET A 20 2.88 10.37 9.45
C MET A 20 4.23 10.87 8.92
N THR A 21 4.31 11.07 7.62
CA THR A 21 5.48 11.59 6.91
C THR A 21 5.04 12.63 5.87
N GLU A 22 6.00 13.37 5.33
CA GLU A 22 5.75 14.33 4.24
C GLU A 22 5.18 13.67 2.98
N PHE A 23 5.37 12.36 2.82
CA PHE A 23 4.88 11.64 1.66
C PHE A 23 3.35 11.51 1.62
N ALA A 24 2.67 11.67 2.75
CA ALA A 24 1.20 11.68 2.81
C ALA A 24 0.59 12.75 1.90
N GLU A 25 1.21 13.94 1.86
CA GLU A 25 0.81 15.03 0.97
C GLU A 25 1.12 14.71 -0.50
N ILE A 26 2.25 14.06 -0.77
CA ILE A 26 2.63 13.64 -2.12
C ILE A 26 1.64 12.60 -2.66
N VAL A 27 1.21 11.62 -1.86
CA VAL A 27 0.18 10.65 -2.26
C VAL A 27 -1.11 11.35 -2.66
N ASN A 28 -1.55 12.35 -1.88
CA ASN A 28 -2.71 13.16 -2.21
C ASN A 28 -2.52 13.87 -3.57
N LYS A 29 -1.44 14.62 -3.73
CA LYS A 29 -1.14 15.38 -4.95
C LYS A 29 -1.03 14.48 -6.18
N LEU A 30 -0.40 13.30 -6.04
CA LEU A 30 -0.31 12.30 -7.12
C LEU A 30 -1.69 11.78 -7.54
N ALA A 31 -2.53 11.44 -6.57
CA ALA A 31 -3.88 10.95 -6.84
C ALA A 31 -4.73 12.01 -7.58
N VAL A 32 -4.69 13.27 -7.10
CA VAL A 32 -5.40 14.40 -7.72
C VAL A 32 -4.87 14.65 -9.13
N LYS A 33 -3.55 14.80 -9.30
CA LYS A 33 -2.94 15.09 -10.59
C LYS A 33 -3.20 13.97 -11.61
N SER A 34 -3.13 12.70 -11.19
CA SER A 34 -3.47 11.57 -12.06
C SER A 34 -4.93 11.64 -12.54
N ASN A 35 -5.86 11.97 -11.65
CA ASN A 35 -7.27 12.13 -12.00
C ASN A 35 -7.50 13.32 -12.96
N ASP A 36 -6.85 14.45 -12.71
CA ASP A 36 -6.98 15.67 -13.53
C ASP A 36 -6.42 15.46 -14.95
N THR A 37 -5.46 14.55 -15.13
CA THR A 37 -4.97 14.14 -16.46
C THR A 37 -5.87 13.10 -17.15
N GLY A 38 -7.00 12.77 -16.56
CA GLY A 38 -8.02 11.90 -17.16
C GLY A 38 -7.87 10.41 -16.84
N MET A 39 -6.96 10.02 -15.95
CA MET A 39 -6.87 8.64 -15.46
C MET A 39 -8.04 8.33 -14.51
N GLU A 40 -8.46 7.08 -14.43
CA GLU A 40 -9.37 6.62 -13.36
C GLU A 40 -8.54 6.29 -12.13
N VAL A 41 -8.83 6.95 -11.00
CA VAL A 41 -8.04 6.82 -9.78
C VAL A 41 -8.90 6.29 -8.63
N ARG A 42 -8.35 5.33 -7.88
CA ARG A 42 -8.87 4.90 -6.57
C ARG A 42 -7.74 4.86 -5.57
N CYS A 43 -8.07 5.05 -4.30
CA CYS A 43 -7.10 4.96 -3.21
C CYS A 43 -7.64 4.00 -2.14
N ILE A 44 -6.74 3.23 -1.53
CA ILE A 44 -7.03 2.33 -0.41
C ILE A 44 -6.06 2.63 0.72
N MET A 45 -6.57 2.76 1.94
CA MET A 45 -5.77 2.92 3.15
C MET A 45 -6.42 2.24 4.36
N PRO A 46 -5.67 1.94 5.44
CA PRO A 46 -6.26 1.45 6.68
C PRO A 46 -7.13 2.53 7.33
N ARG A 47 -8.23 2.12 7.92
CA ARG A 47 -9.05 3.02 8.72
C ARG A 47 -8.50 3.10 10.16
N PHE A 48 -7.38 3.76 10.34
CA PHE A 48 -6.83 3.96 11.68
C PHE A 48 -7.75 4.78 12.57
N GLY A 49 -7.78 4.46 13.87
CA GLY A 49 -8.64 5.10 14.84
C GLY A 49 -8.44 6.62 14.99
N LEU A 50 -7.27 7.13 14.58
CA LEU A 50 -6.98 8.56 14.52
C LEU A 50 -7.73 9.30 13.41
N ILE A 51 -8.23 8.59 12.40
CA ILE A 51 -9.00 9.19 11.30
C ILE A 51 -10.40 9.56 11.81
N ASN A 52 -10.71 10.84 11.80
CA ASN A 52 -12.00 11.34 12.26
C ASN A 52 -13.08 11.11 11.21
N GLU A 53 -13.90 10.07 11.40
CA GLU A 53 -14.94 9.68 10.47
C GLU A 53 -15.98 10.77 10.21
N ARG A 54 -16.38 11.51 11.23
CA ARG A 54 -17.38 12.58 11.11
C ARG A 54 -16.84 13.75 10.29
N ARG A 55 -15.60 14.18 10.59
CA ARG A 55 -14.92 15.27 9.88
C ARG A 55 -14.80 14.97 8.40
N HIS A 56 -14.41 13.73 8.07
CA HIS A 56 -14.15 13.30 6.70
C HIS A 56 -15.37 12.64 6.02
N ARG A 57 -16.51 12.56 6.73
CA ARG A 57 -17.77 12.01 6.21
C ARG A 57 -17.60 10.57 5.69
N LEU A 58 -16.87 9.73 6.42
CA LEU A 58 -16.74 8.32 6.08
C LEU A 58 -18.09 7.63 6.22
N HIS A 59 -18.46 6.85 5.23
CA HIS A 59 -19.66 6.00 5.28
C HIS A 59 -19.34 4.61 4.76
N GLU A 60 -20.05 3.60 5.25
CA GLU A 60 -19.86 2.22 4.85
C GLU A 60 -20.36 1.98 3.43
N VAL A 61 -19.60 1.18 2.67
CA VAL A 61 -20.00 0.65 1.37
C VAL A 61 -20.46 -0.79 1.55
N VAL A 62 -21.70 -0.99 1.90
CA VAL A 62 -22.29 -2.31 2.26
C VAL A 62 -21.97 -3.39 1.22
N ARG A 63 -22.08 -3.09 -0.08
CA ARG A 63 -21.79 -4.05 -1.15
C ARG A 63 -20.33 -4.54 -1.18
N LEU A 64 -19.42 -3.78 -0.60
CA LEU A 64 -17.98 -4.12 -0.52
C LEU A 64 -17.60 -4.67 0.86
N SER A 65 -18.38 -4.38 1.89
CA SER A 65 -18.15 -4.89 3.25
C SER A 65 -18.42 -6.41 3.36
N GLY A 66 -18.00 -6.99 4.48
CA GLY A 66 -18.15 -8.43 4.74
C GLY A 66 -17.15 -9.28 3.92
N ILE A 67 -16.01 -8.70 3.51
CA ILE A 67 -14.87 -9.48 3.02
C ILE A 67 -14.27 -10.18 4.24
N ASN A 68 -14.19 -11.50 4.19
CA ASN A 68 -13.53 -12.28 5.22
C ASN A 68 -12.11 -12.61 4.79
N VAL A 69 -11.12 -12.09 5.51
CA VAL A 69 -9.71 -12.29 5.21
C VAL A 69 -9.15 -13.39 6.10
N SER A 70 -8.94 -14.58 5.55
CA SER A 70 -8.35 -15.70 6.30
C SER A 70 -6.83 -15.56 6.38
N ILE A 71 -6.25 -15.61 7.58
CA ILE A 71 -4.80 -15.58 7.84
C ILE A 71 -4.49 -16.63 8.91
N ASP A 72 -3.59 -17.56 8.62
CA ASP A 72 -3.14 -18.63 9.51
C ASP A 72 -4.29 -19.45 10.15
N GLY A 73 -5.39 -19.64 9.40
CA GLY A 73 -6.56 -20.40 9.83
C GLY A 73 -7.65 -19.60 10.52
N ASP A 74 -7.40 -18.36 10.88
CA ASP A 74 -8.39 -17.45 11.47
C ASP A 74 -8.97 -16.49 10.42
N ASP A 75 -10.21 -16.06 10.66
CA ASP A 75 -10.97 -15.18 9.78
C ASP A 75 -11.11 -13.77 10.35
N TYR A 76 -10.79 -12.78 9.52
CA TYR A 76 -10.80 -11.36 9.89
C TYR A 76 -11.77 -10.59 8.99
N PRO A 77 -12.98 -10.25 9.47
CA PRO A 77 -13.96 -9.53 8.67
C PRO A 77 -13.52 -8.08 8.44
N LEU A 78 -13.68 -7.60 7.21
CA LEU A 78 -13.44 -6.21 6.86
C LEU A 78 -14.73 -5.47 6.55
N VAL A 79 -14.85 -4.28 7.11
CA VAL A 79 -15.82 -3.26 6.73
C VAL A 79 -15.11 -2.26 5.82
N ILE A 80 -15.72 -1.97 4.68
CA ILE A 80 -15.17 -1.01 3.74
C ILE A 80 -15.92 0.31 3.87
N LYS A 81 -15.19 1.35 4.27
CA LYS A 81 -15.73 2.71 4.30
C LYS A 81 -15.17 3.53 3.15
N VAL A 82 -15.87 4.58 2.76
CA VAL A 82 -15.44 5.49 1.70
C VAL A 82 -15.63 6.93 2.13
N ALA A 83 -14.71 7.78 1.68
CA ALA A 83 -14.87 9.22 1.70
C ALA A 83 -14.48 9.81 0.34
N SER A 84 -15.05 10.96 0.00
CA SER A 84 -14.58 11.74 -1.13
C SER A 84 -13.43 12.65 -0.71
N LEU A 85 -12.36 12.67 -1.48
CA LEU A 85 -11.27 13.62 -1.25
C LEU A 85 -11.79 15.05 -1.45
N PRO A 86 -11.56 15.97 -0.50
CA PRO A 86 -11.98 17.36 -0.65
C PRO A 86 -11.45 17.97 -1.95
N ASN A 87 -12.33 18.72 -2.65
CA ASN A 87 -12.01 19.41 -3.91
C ASN A 87 -11.58 18.52 -5.10
N ALA A 88 -11.72 17.21 -4.98
CA ALA A 88 -11.46 16.25 -6.05
C ALA A 88 -12.61 15.25 -6.16
N ARG A 89 -12.90 14.75 -7.36
CA ARG A 89 -13.91 13.70 -7.56
C ARG A 89 -13.30 12.32 -7.38
N LEU A 90 -12.55 12.13 -6.29
CA LEU A 90 -11.84 10.90 -5.95
C LEU A 90 -12.46 10.21 -4.74
N GLN A 91 -12.55 8.90 -4.80
CA GLN A 91 -12.98 8.06 -3.70
C GLN A 91 -11.78 7.40 -3.03
N ILE A 92 -11.68 7.60 -1.72
CA ILE A 92 -10.70 6.96 -0.86
C ILE A 92 -11.42 5.88 -0.06
N TYR A 93 -10.99 4.64 -0.21
CA TYR A 93 -11.54 3.48 0.47
C TYR A 93 -10.72 3.17 1.70
N PHE A 94 -11.38 2.94 2.82
CA PHE A 94 -10.78 2.66 4.11
C PHE A 94 -11.12 1.22 4.51
N LEU A 95 -10.10 0.42 4.76
CA LEU A 95 -10.26 -0.92 5.30
C LEU A 95 -10.37 -0.81 6.81
N ASP A 96 -11.54 -1.16 7.34
CA ASP A 96 -11.84 -1.09 8.77
C ASP A 96 -11.99 -2.50 9.36
N ASN A 97 -11.37 -2.68 10.50
CA ASN A 97 -11.60 -3.78 11.43
C ASN A 97 -11.45 -3.22 12.83
N GLU A 98 -12.48 -3.36 13.68
CA GLU A 98 -12.55 -2.71 14.98
C GLU A 98 -11.42 -3.11 15.91
N ASP A 99 -10.99 -4.37 15.89
CA ASP A 99 -9.98 -4.90 16.78
C ASP A 99 -8.55 -4.46 16.39
N TYR A 100 -8.29 -4.32 15.08
CA TYR A 100 -6.95 -4.13 14.56
C TYR A 100 -6.64 -2.71 14.10
N PHE A 101 -7.62 -1.94 13.61
CA PHE A 101 -7.37 -0.60 13.08
C PHE A 101 -7.97 0.52 13.92
N LYS A 102 -9.03 0.26 14.70
CA LYS A 102 -9.73 1.29 15.47
C LYS A 102 -9.08 1.58 16.83
N ARG A 103 -7.77 1.73 16.87
CA ARG A 103 -7.02 2.08 18.07
C ARG A 103 -6.76 3.57 18.16
N LYS A 104 -6.57 4.10 19.37
CA LYS A 104 -6.27 5.52 19.62
C LYS A 104 -4.86 5.92 19.17
N THR A 105 -3.99 4.95 19.00
CA THR A 105 -2.59 5.10 18.56
C THR A 105 -2.35 4.22 17.35
N LEU A 106 -1.25 4.46 16.60
CA LEU A 106 -1.00 3.75 15.34
C LEU A 106 -0.37 2.38 15.54
N PHE A 107 0.88 2.36 16.00
CA PHE A 107 1.71 1.15 16.05
C PHE A 107 2.28 0.85 17.43
N HIS A 108 2.13 1.79 18.36
CA HIS A 108 2.55 1.69 19.76
C HIS A 108 1.37 1.98 20.66
N ASP A 109 1.36 1.43 21.86
CA ASP A 109 0.37 1.74 22.89
C ASP A 109 0.64 3.11 23.55
N GLU A 110 -0.15 3.46 24.55
CA GLU A 110 -0.01 4.73 25.30
C GLU A 110 1.31 4.80 26.10
N ASN A 111 2.00 3.66 26.30
CA ASN A 111 3.31 3.56 26.96
C ASN A 111 4.46 3.44 25.96
N GLU A 112 4.24 3.78 24.68
CA GLU A 112 5.20 3.66 23.59
C GLU A 112 5.65 2.21 23.30
N LYS A 113 4.95 1.19 23.81
CA LYS A 113 5.23 -0.19 23.51
C LYS A 113 4.65 -0.55 22.13
N TRP A 114 5.50 -1.14 21.26
CA TRP A 114 5.09 -1.70 19.98
C TRP A 114 4.00 -2.75 20.15
N PHE A 115 2.92 -2.67 19.36
CA PHE A 115 1.86 -3.67 19.41
C PHE A 115 2.37 -5.02 18.90
N ASP A 116 2.16 -6.06 19.68
CA ASP A 116 2.62 -7.42 19.36
C ASP A 116 1.94 -7.97 18.09
N ASP A 117 0.79 -7.44 17.71
CA ASP A 117 0.01 -7.82 16.53
C ASP A 117 0.23 -6.94 15.28
N ASN A 118 1.21 -6.05 15.27
CA ASN A 118 1.50 -5.23 14.08
C ASN A 118 1.85 -6.06 12.84
N ALA A 119 2.44 -7.26 13.04
CA ALA A 119 2.65 -8.24 11.97
C ALA A 119 1.33 -8.67 11.33
N LEU A 120 0.37 -9.11 12.13
CA LEU A 120 -0.96 -9.50 11.67
C LEU A 120 -1.69 -8.33 11.00
N ARG A 121 -1.65 -7.14 11.60
CA ARG A 121 -2.26 -5.92 11.04
C ARG A 121 -1.71 -5.58 9.65
N THR A 122 -0.41 -5.78 9.45
CA THR A 122 0.24 -5.57 8.15
C THR A 122 -0.24 -6.57 7.12
N VAL A 123 -0.28 -7.85 7.47
CA VAL A 123 -0.79 -8.92 6.59
C VAL A 123 -2.27 -8.69 6.27
N LEU A 124 -3.08 -8.38 7.29
CA LEU A 124 -4.51 -8.10 7.15
C LEU A 124 -4.77 -6.93 6.20
N PHE A 125 -4.00 -5.85 6.31
CA PHE A 125 -4.12 -4.72 5.41
C PHE A 125 -3.73 -5.10 3.97
N CYS A 126 -2.57 -5.72 3.77
CA CYS A 126 -2.09 -6.07 2.44
C CYS A 126 -3.02 -7.06 1.72
N LYS A 127 -3.38 -8.15 2.40
CA LYS A 127 -4.30 -9.15 1.84
C LYS A 127 -5.70 -8.57 1.65
N GLY A 128 -6.20 -7.84 2.65
CA GLY A 128 -7.51 -7.20 2.60
C GLY A 128 -7.64 -6.18 1.48
N ALA A 129 -6.60 -5.40 1.20
CA ALA A 129 -6.58 -4.48 0.06
C ALA A 129 -6.75 -5.24 -1.27
N LEU A 130 -6.02 -6.33 -1.47
CA LEU A 130 -6.12 -7.14 -2.70
C LEU A 130 -7.47 -7.84 -2.84
N GLU A 131 -8.02 -8.40 -1.75
CA GLU A 131 -9.37 -8.97 -1.77
C GLU A 131 -10.45 -7.90 -2.04
N THR A 132 -10.25 -6.68 -1.57
CA THR A 132 -11.13 -5.55 -1.88
C THR A 132 -11.07 -5.19 -3.37
N VAL A 133 -9.89 -5.19 -3.99
CA VAL A 133 -9.71 -4.95 -5.44
C VAL A 133 -10.42 -6.03 -6.26
N LYS A 134 -10.34 -7.29 -5.87
CA LYS A 134 -11.10 -8.38 -6.51
C LYS A 134 -12.61 -8.11 -6.45
N LYS A 135 -13.11 -7.70 -5.29
CA LYS A 135 -14.54 -7.40 -5.10
C LYS A 135 -15.01 -6.16 -5.85
N PHE A 136 -14.12 -5.19 -6.13
CA PHE A 136 -14.43 -4.05 -6.99
C PHE A 136 -14.82 -4.44 -8.41
N GLY A 137 -14.26 -5.55 -8.94
CA GLY A 137 -14.37 -5.88 -10.36
C GLY A 137 -13.78 -4.78 -11.27
N TRP A 138 -12.76 -4.09 -10.78
CA TRP A 138 -12.10 -2.98 -11.47
C TRP A 138 -10.58 -3.28 -11.52
N PRO A 139 -10.11 -3.91 -12.61
CA PRO A 139 -8.70 -4.26 -12.75
C PRO A 139 -7.86 -2.99 -12.94
N PRO A 140 -6.90 -2.71 -12.04
CA PRO A 140 -5.98 -1.59 -12.20
C PRO A 140 -4.89 -1.91 -13.24
N ASP A 141 -4.48 -0.91 -14.02
CA ASP A 141 -3.29 -0.99 -14.86
C ASP A 141 -2.03 -0.82 -14.02
N ILE A 142 -2.10 0.10 -13.04
CA ILE A 142 -1.02 0.38 -12.09
C ILE A 142 -1.53 0.29 -10.66
N ILE A 143 -0.79 -0.40 -9.81
CA ILE A 143 -0.91 -0.28 -8.35
C ILE A 143 0.34 0.43 -7.83
N HIS A 144 0.16 1.61 -7.25
CA HIS A 144 1.24 2.36 -6.60
C HIS A 144 1.14 2.18 -5.09
N CYS A 145 2.09 1.44 -4.53
CA CYS A 145 2.19 1.15 -3.09
C CYS A 145 3.12 2.14 -2.42
N SER A 146 2.72 2.71 -1.29
CA SER A 146 3.54 3.61 -0.50
C SER A 146 3.43 3.35 1.01
N GLY A 147 4.57 3.49 1.68
CA GLY A 147 4.71 3.19 3.10
C GLY A 147 5.01 1.72 3.37
N TRP A 148 5.72 1.48 4.46
CA TRP A 148 6.22 0.16 4.83
C TRP A 148 5.12 -0.91 4.99
N MET A 149 3.94 -0.49 5.47
CA MET A 149 2.81 -1.41 5.71
C MET A 149 2.26 -2.01 4.42
N THR A 150 2.58 -1.45 3.26
CA THR A 150 2.21 -1.98 1.94
C THR A 150 3.27 -2.92 1.35
N GLY A 151 4.37 -3.15 2.07
CA GLY A 151 5.56 -3.85 1.56
C GLY A 151 5.33 -5.27 1.08
N LEU A 152 4.29 -5.98 1.57
CA LEU A 152 3.94 -7.32 1.11
C LEU A 152 3.15 -7.34 -0.21
N ILE A 153 2.51 -6.23 -0.59
CA ILE A 153 1.60 -6.18 -1.75
C ILE A 153 2.29 -6.57 -3.07
N PRO A 154 3.49 -6.03 -3.41
CA PRO A 154 4.16 -6.42 -4.64
C PRO A 154 4.44 -7.92 -4.73
N MET A 155 4.95 -8.52 -3.65
CA MET A 155 5.17 -9.97 -3.57
C MET A 155 3.85 -10.75 -3.71
N TYR A 156 2.80 -10.33 -3.01
CA TYR A 156 1.50 -10.99 -3.10
C TYR A 156 0.96 -11.01 -4.54
N ILE A 157 1.03 -9.90 -5.25
CA ILE A 157 0.58 -9.83 -6.66
C ILE A 157 1.41 -10.78 -7.53
N LYS A 158 2.74 -10.80 -7.36
CA LYS A 158 3.64 -11.61 -8.20
C LYS A 158 3.60 -13.10 -7.86
N CYS A 159 3.32 -13.48 -6.62
CA CYS A 159 3.36 -14.86 -6.15
C CYS A 159 1.97 -15.39 -5.81
N ALA A 160 1.33 -14.85 -4.77
CA ALA A 160 0.08 -15.38 -4.21
C ALA A 160 -1.12 -15.21 -5.15
N TYR A 161 -1.21 -14.06 -5.84
CA TYR A 161 -2.32 -13.67 -6.73
C TYR A 161 -1.97 -13.74 -8.21
N LYS A 162 -0.86 -14.38 -8.58
CA LYS A 162 -0.38 -14.47 -9.96
C LYS A 162 -1.42 -14.98 -10.98
N LYS A 163 -2.35 -15.83 -10.52
CA LYS A 163 -3.41 -16.42 -11.37
C LYS A 163 -4.73 -15.63 -11.33
N GLU A 164 -4.82 -14.57 -10.53
CA GLU A 164 -6.03 -13.78 -10.41
C GLU A 164 -6.20 -12.85 -11.62
N PRO A 165 -7.29 -12.97 -12.38
CA PRO A 165 -7.48 -12.20 -13.62
C PRO A 165 -7.43 -10.69 -13.42
N VAL A 166 -7.88 -10.19 -12.25
CA VAL A 166 -7.89 -8.76 -11.94
C VAL A 166 -6.50 -8.13 -11.87
N PHE A 167 -5.45 -8.95 -11.64
CA PHE A 167 -4.05 -8.50 -11.54
C PHE A 167 -3.18 -8.93 -12.73
N SER A 168 -3.75 -9.63 -13.74
CA SER A 168 -2.97 -10.27 -14.83
C SER A 168 -2.11 -9.28 -15.62
N ASN A 169 -2.58 -8.06 -15.84
CA ASN A 169 -1.87 -7.02 -16.59
C ASN A 169 -1.36 -5.89 -15.70
N CYS A 170 -1.53 -6.02 -14.38
CA CYS A 170 -1.20 -4.97 -13.44
C CYS A 170 0.31 -4.83 -13.25
N LYS A 171 0.83 -3.60 -13.32
CA LYS A 171 2.19 -3.25 -12.92
C LYS A 171 2.18 -2.64 -11.53
N VAL A 172 3.20 -2.95 -10.76
CA VAL A 172 3.32 -2.48 -9.37
C VAL A 172 4.48 -1.52 -9.25
N ILE A 173 4.19 -0.33 -8.74
CA ILE A 173 5.19 0.67 -8.34
C ILE A 173 5.28 0.66 -6.82
N TYR A 174 6.47 0.71 -6.29
CA TYR A 174 6.69 0.75 -4.85
C TYR A 174 7.55 1.95 -4.44
N THR A 175 7.05 2.72 -3.47
CA THR A 175 7.77 3.86 -2.91
C THR A 175 8.56 3.44 -1.67
N ILE A 176 9.88 3.60 -1.73
CA ILE A 176 10.78 3.48 -0.58
C ILE A 176 10.72 4.80 0.20
N GLY A 177 10.20 4.78 1.41
CA GLY A 177 10.05 5.94 2.29
C GLY A 177 11.06 5.98 3.43
N GLN A 178 10.78 6.87 4.39
CA GLN A 178 11.55 6.97 5.63
C GLN A 178 11.27 5.80 6.56
N ASN A 179 12.28 5.42 7.35
CA ASN A 179 12.08 4.47 8.44
C ASN A 179 11.27 5.13 9.54
N THR A 180 10.12 4.54 9.86
CA THR A 180 9.16 5.08 10.84
C THR A 180 9.05 4.25 12.11
N TYR A 181 9.71 3.09 12.17
CA TYR A 181 9.82 2.27 13.38
C TYR A 181 11.19 1.58 13.45
N LYS A 182 11.61 1.20 14.64
CA LYS A 182 12.90 0.53 14.93
C LYS A 182 12.74 -0.92 15.38
N GLU A 183 11.54 -1.29 15.76
CA GLU A 183 11.17 -2.60 16.26
C GLU A 183 11.19 -3.63 15.12
N LYS A 184 10.87 -4.87 15.46
CA LYS A 184 10.73 -5.98 14.52
C LYS A 184 9.30 -6.51 14.56
N MET A 185 8.84 -7.05 13.44
CA MET A 185 7.50 -7.67 13.31
C MET A 185 7.31 -8.95 14.15
N GLY A 186 8.39 -9.47 14.75
CA GLY A 186 8.33 -10.71 15.53
C GLY A 186 8.55 -11.97 14.69
N LYS A 187 8.75 -13.09 15.39
CA LYS A 187 9.17 -14.37 14.79
C LYS A 187 8.10 -15.01 13.90
N GLU A 188 6.83 -14.78 14.21
CA GLU A 188 5.70 -15.35 13.45
C GLU A 188 5.39 -14.58 12.16
N PHE A 189 6.08 -13.46 11.90
CA PHE A 189 5.75 -12.58 10.78
C PHE A 189 5.79 -13.29 9.42
N THR A 190 6.86 -14.03 9.14
CA THR A 190 6.99 -14.75 7.86
C THR A 190 5.93 -15.83 7.68
N LYS A 191 5.56 -16.52 8.76
CA LYS A 191 4.47 -17.49 8.76
C LYS A 191 3.13 -16.82 8.45
N LEU A 192 2.79 -15.72 9.13
CA LEU A 192 1.57 -14.94 8.88
C LEU A 192 1.54 -14.38 7.44
N ALA A 193 2.68 -13.91 6.93
CA ALA A 193 2.79 -13.34 5.60
C ALA A 193 2.75 -14.38 4.48
N THR A 194 2.94 -15.68 4.78
CA THR A 194 2.80 -16.78 3.82
C THR A 194 1.33 -17.16 3.67
N ILE A 195 0.56 -16.32 2.99
CA ILE A 195 -0.92 -16.42 2.92
C ILE A 195 -1.45 -17.58 2.06
N ASN A 196 -0.62 -18.21 1.26
CA ASN A 196 -0.96 -19.44 0.51
C ASN A 196 0.30 -20.16 -0.01
N ALA A 197 0.12 -21.38 -0.51
CA ALA A 197 1.20 -22.25 -1.00
C ALA A 197 1.93 -21.76 -2.28
N ASN A 198 1.48 -20.67 -2.90
CA ASN A 198 2.19 -20.11 -4.06
C ASN A 198 3.38 -19.25 -3.63
N ILE A 199 3.41 -18.76 -2.38
CA ILE A 199 4.57 -18.08 -1.79
C ILE A 199 5.57 -19.14 -1.36
N LYS A 200 6.81 -19.05 -1.83
CA LYS A 200 7.90 -19.98 -1.49
C LYS A 200 8.80 -19.38 -0.41
N ASP A 201 9.59 -20.22 0.24
CA ASP A 201 10.53 -19.78 1.27
C ASP A 201 11.47 -18.68 0.77
N CYS A 202 11.95 -18.79 -0.48
CA CYS A 202 12.80 -17.77 -1.09
C CYS A 202 12.07 -16.45 -1.35
N ASP A 203 10.74 -16.45 -1.49
CA ASP A 203 9.96 -15.22 -1.68
C ASP A 203 9.80 -14.46 -0.36
N ILE A 204 9.64 -15.19 0.75
CA ILE A 204 9.41 -14.59 2.06
C ILE A 204 10.70 -14.25 2.81
N GLU A 205 11.84 -14.83 2.42
CA GLU A 205 13.12 -14.66 3.10
C GLU A 205 13.55 -13.19 3.22
N VAL A 206 13.29 -12.37 2.19
CA VAL A 206 13.63 -10.94 2.19
C VAL A 206 12.97 -10.16 3.33
N TYR A 207 11.89 -10.69 3.90
CA TYR A 207 11.15 -10.11 5.03
C TYR A 207 11.52 -10.71 6.39
N SER A 208 12.39 -11.70 6.44
CA SER A 208 12.69 -12.50 7.65
C SER A 208 13.18 -11.68 8.85
N ASP A 209 13.90 -10.59 8.62
CA ASP A 209 14.34 -9.68 9.69
C ASP A 209 13.19 -8.94 10.36
N GLY A 210 12.03 -8.79 9.70
CA GLY A 210 10.86 -8.08 10.20
C GLY A 210 11.08 -6.59 10.46
N THR A 211 12.19 -6.03 9.98
CA THR A 211 12.55 -4.61 10.16
C THR A 211 11.84 -3.73 9.14
N ASN A 212 11.77 -2.43 9.42
CA ASN A 212 11.27 -1.43 8.48
C ASN A 212 12.01 -1.51 7.13
N THR A 213 13.34 -1.65 7.19
CA THR A 213 14.20 -1.82 6.00
C THR A 213 13.86 -3.08 5.22
N ALA A 214 13.57 -4.21 5.90
CA ALA A 214 13.15 -5.45 5.24
C ALA A 214 11.81 -5.31 4.51
N MET A 215 10.85 -4.57 5.11
CA MET A 215 9.56 -4.29 4.47
C MET A 215 9.74 -3.48 3.18
N PHE A 216 10.53 -2.41 3.22
CA PHE A 216 10.83 -1.63 2.01
C PHE A 216 11.62 -2.42 0.98
N ARG A 217 12.62 -3.21 1.41
CA ARG A 217 13.41 -4.06 0.51
C ARG A 217 12.52 -5.06 -0.22
N GLY A 218 11.67 -5.77 0.51
CA GLY A 218 10.77 -6.76 -0.08
C GLY A 218 9.80 -6.12 -1.09
N GLY A 219 9.17 -5.00 -0.73
CA GLY A 219 8.30 -4.25 -1.63
C GLY A 219 9.01 -3.85 -2.92
N ALA A 220 10.22 -3.27 -2.82
CA ALA A 220 11.01 -2.85 -3.97
C ALA A 220 11.52 -4.03 -4.81
N THR A 221 11.85 -5.17 -4.19
CA THR A 221 12.31 -6.37 -4.89
C THR A 221 11.25 -6.89 -5.86
N TYR A 222 9.99 -6.94 -5.45
CA TYR A 222 8.90 -7.50 -6.26
C TYR A 222 8.16 -6.47 -7.12
N ALA A 223 8.43 -5.17 -6.96
CA ALA A 223 7.83 -4.13 -7.79
C ALA A 223 8.37 -4.11 -9.23
N ASP A 224 7.58 -3.63 -10.17
CA ASP A 224 7.97 -3.40 -11.58
C ASP A 224 8.75 -2.09 -11.73
N ALA A 225 8.51 -1.11 -10.86
CA ALA A 225 9.26 0.15 -10.77
C ALA A 225 9.36 0.63 -9.33
N ILE A 226 10.33 1.48 -9.06
CA ILE A 226 10.63 1.97 -7.72
C ILE A 226 10.63 3.49 -7.73
N THR A 227 10.09 4.09 -6.67
CA THR A 227 10.23 5.52 -6.42
C THR A 227 10.80 5.75 -5.01
N PHE A 228 11.51 6.83 -4.83
CA PHE A 228 11.93 7.27 -3.50
C PHE A 228 10.97 8.34 -2.99
N GLY A 229 10.47 8.17 -1.79
CA GLY A 229 9.44 9.03 -1.18
C GLY A 229 9.98 10.05 -0.17
N ALA A 230 11.30 10.13 -0.01
CA ALA A 230 11.96 11.08 0.88
C ALA A 230 13.40 11.32 0.43
N GLU A 231 13.93 12.50 0.78
CA GLU A 231 15.35 12.85 0.53
C GLU A 231 16.28 11.92 1.31
N LYS A 232 15.91 11.59 2.54
CA LYS A 232 16.68 10.70 3.42
C LYS A 232 15.92 9.40 3.65
N VAL A 233 16.34 8.36 2.96
CA VAL A 233 15.92 6.98 3.18
C VAL A 233 17.07 6.17 3.80
N ASP A 234 16.78 4.92 4.21
CA ASP A 234 17.84 4.02 4.68
C ASP A 234 18.96 3.89 3.63
N LYS A 235 20.20 4.11 4.07
CA LYS A 235 21.36 4.13 3.16
C LYS A 235 21.53 2.81 2.40
N LYS A 236 21.29 1.67 3.03
CA LYS A 236 21.41 0.36 2.38
C LYS A 236 20.38 0.22 1.25
N LEU A 237 19.15 0.72 1.47
CA LEU A 237 18.11 0.71 0.43
C LEU A 237 18.46 1.67 -0.71
N ALA A 238 18.97 2.87 -0.39
CA ALA A 238 19.41 3.83 -1.41
C ALA A 238 20.55 3.24 -2.26
N ASP A 239 21.56 2.65 -1.64
CA ASP A 239 22.72 2.05 -2.34
C ASP A 239 22.29 0.85 -3.23
N GLU A 240 21.31 0.02 -2.75
CA GLU A 240 20.83 -1.16 -3.42
C GLU A 240 19.92 -0.83 -4.62
N PHE A 241 19.01 0.12 -4.45
CA PHE A 241 17.92 0.35 -5.42
C PHE A 241 18.08 1.57 -6.31
N SER A 242 18.92 2.57 -5.97
CA SER A 242 19.09 3.75 -6.83
C SER A 242 19.68 3.42 -8.22
N LYS A 243 20.40 2.31 -8.33
CA LYS A 243 21.07 1.88 -9.58
C LYS A 243 20.66 0.44 -9.98
N VAL A 244 19.53 -0.04 -9.49
CA VAL A 244 19.04 -1.39 -9.84
C VAL A 244 18.81 -1.47 -11.35
N LYS A 245 19.33 -2.56 -11.98
CA LYS A 245 19.13 -2.78 -13.41
C LYS A 245 17.78 -3.47 -13.69
N GLY A 246 17.17 -3.13 -14.81
CA GLY A 246 15.96 -3.80 -15.30
C GLY A 246 14.64 -3.26 -14.75
N LYS A 247 14.69 -2.25 -13.86
CA LYS A 247 13.50 -1.57 -13.35
C LYS A 247 13.67 -0.06 -13.48
N PRO A 248 12.62 0.68 -13.89
CA PRO A 248 12.60 2.14 -13.76
C PRO A 248 12.73 2.56 -12.29
N VAL A 249 13.54 3.57 -12.04
CA VAL A 249 13.73 4.16 -10.71
C VAL A 249 13.55 5.66 -10.80
N LEU A 250 12.69 6.23 -9.96
CA LEU A 250 12.48 7.66 -9.84
C LEU A 250 13.05 8.14 -8.50
N ALA A 251 14.04 9.02 -8.55
CA ALA A 251 14.60 9.65 -7.36
C ALA A 251 13.59 10.62 -6.73
N PHE A 252 13.69 10.82 -5.42
CA PHE A 252 12.90 11.85 -4.75
C PHE A 252 13.31 13.25 -5.22
N ASN A 253 12.32 14.07 -5.50
CA ASN A 253 12.47 15.48 -5.79
C ASN A 253 11.35 16.26 -5.10
N ALA A 254 11.69 17.02 -4.06
CA ALA A 254 10.71 17.80 -3.29
C ALA A 254 10.04 18.92 -4.12
N GLU A 255 10.74 19.43 -5.13
CA GLU A 255 10.24 20.49 -6.03
C GLU A 255 9.54 19.92 -7.28
N SER A 256 9.38 18.58 -7.37
CA SER A 256 8.75 17.95 -8.52
C SER A 256 7.31 18.41 -8.68
N ASP A 257 6.94 18.72 -9.90
CA ASP A 257 5.55 18.89 -10.29
C ASP A 257 4.81 17.56 -10.49
N LEU A 258 5.46 16.43 -10.17
CA LEU A 258 4.97 15.06 -10.26
C LEU A 258 4.71 14.54 -11.70
N THR A 259 5.13 15.27 -12.72
CA THR A 259 4.96 14.85 -14.13
C THR A 259 5.74 13.55 -14.41
N ASP A 260 6.91 13.39 -13.80
CA ASP A 260 7.74 12.18 -13.95
C ASP A 260 7.01 10.91 -13.48
N TYR A 261 6.20 11.02 -12.42
CA TYR A 261 5.35 9.91 -11.98
C TYR A 261 4.28 9.55 -13.00
N LEU A 262 3.61 10.56 -13.59
CA LEU A 262 2.59 10.33 -14.61
C LEU A 262 3.18 9.70 -15.87
N GLN A 263 4.39 10.13 -16.26
CA GLN A 263 5.12 9.54 -17.36
C GLN A 263 5.46 8.07 -17.06
N MET A 264 5.97 7.78 -15.83
CA MET A 264 6.24 6.40 -15.39
C MET A 264 4.99 5.52 -15.45
N TYR A 265 3.82 6.02 -15.01
CA TYR A 265 2.56 5.27 -15.09
C TYR A 265 2.21 4.95 -16.53
N THR A 266 2.39 5.90 -17.44
CA THR A 266 2.12 5.74 -18.86
C THR A 266 3.06 4.70 -19.47
N ASP A 267 4.35 4.84 -19.27
CA ASP A 267 5.38 3.96 -19.84
C ASP A 267 5.26 2.50 -19.37
N LEU A 268 4.82 2.30 -18.11
CA LEU A 268 4.64 0.97 -17.55
C LEU A 268 3.35 0.30 -18.03
N SER A 269 2.27 1.05 -18.17
CA SER A 269 0.97 0.51 -18.59
C SER A 269 0.89 0.22 -20.10
N ASP A 270 1.80 0.78 -20.90
CA ASP A 270 1.87 0.54 -22.36
C ASP A 270 2.77 -0.65 -22.72
N LYS A 271 3.43 -1.27 -21.72
CA LYS A 271 4.25 -2.50 -21.83
C LYS A 271 3.45 -3.73 -21.43
#